data_655a424e162ee9fa7e199604b524415a
#
_entry.id   655a424e162ee9fa7e199604b524415a
#
_cell.length_a   1.000
_cell.length_b   1.000
_cell.length_c   1.000
_cell.angle_alpha   90.00
_cell.angle_beta   90.00
_cell.angle_gamma   90.00
#
_symmetry.space_group_name_H-M   'P 1'
#
loop_
_entity.id
_entity.type
_entity.pdbx_description
1 polymer ?
#
loop_
_entity_poly.entity_id
_entity_poly.type
_entity_poly.pdbx_seq_one_letter_code
_entity_poly.pdbx_strand_id
1 'polypeptide(L)'
;MRVLLVDDHQVVRRGLRTFLEVQDDIEVVGEAGDGAEGVAQAESLRPDVVLMDIKMPGTDGIEALRKLRELANPAKVLIVTSFTEQRTVVPALRAGASGYVYKDVDPDALAGAIRSVHAGHVLLQPEVAGALLAQDDPHSGNGRSTTLTERESEVLALIADGRSNREIARALVLSEKTVKTHVSNILMKLDLADRTQAALWAVRHGLTD
;
A
#
# COMPACT_ATOMS: atom_id res chain seq x y z
N MET A 1 -11.53 -21.52 2.49
CA MET A 1 -10.10 -21.17 2.36
C MET A 1 -9.53 -20.76 3.70
N ARG A 2 -8.26 -21.11 3.96
CA ARG A 2 -7.59 -20.93 5.24
C ARG A 2 -6.77 -19.64 5.23
N VAL A 3 -7.02 -18.74 6.18
CA VAL A 3 -6.40 -17.41 6.23
C VAL A 3 -5.62 -17.24 7.53
N LEU A 4 -4.37 -16.76 7.44
CA LEU A 4 -3.54 -16.35 8.57
C LEU A 4 -3.52 -14.81 8.63
N LEU A 5 -3.72 -14.24 9.82
CA LEU A 5 -3.66 -12.79 10.06
C LEU A 5 -2.32 -12.43 10.72
N VAL A 6 -1.59 -11.47 10.13
CA VAL A 6 -0.30 -11.00 10.64
C VAL A 6 -0.32 -9.48 10.71
N ASP A 7 -0.46 -8.91 11.91
CA ASP A 7 -0.54 -7.46 12.15
C ASP A 7 -0.16 -7.21 13.63
N ASP A 8 0.64 -6.21 13.94
CA ASP A 8 1.04 -5.92 15.31
C ASP A 8 -0.08 -5.27 16.15
N HIS A 9 -1.10 -4.71 15.47
CA HIS A 9 -2.24 -4.07 16.14
C HIS A 9 -3.33 -5.08 16.50
N GLN A 10 -3.41 -5.49 17.76
CA GLN A 10 -4.39 -6.46 18.25
C GLN A 10 -5.85 -6.08 17.94
N VAL A 11 -6.18 -4.79 17.95
CA VAL A 11 -7.55 -4.31 17.63
C VAL A 11 -7.88 -4.57 16.17
N VAL A 12 -6.93 -4.35 15.27
CA VAL A 12 -7.08 -4.63 13.83
C VAL A 12 -7.28 -6.13 13.62
N ARG A 13 -6.41 -6.98 14.19
CA ARG A 13 -6.54 -8.45 14.06
C ARG A 13 -7.90 -8.95 14.53
N ARG A 14 -8.37 -8.49 15.72
CA ARG A 14 -9.70 -8.88 16.23
C ARG A 14 -10.83 -8.45 15.31
N GLY A 15 -10.77 -7.23 14.78
CA GLY A 15 -11.75 -6.72 13.83
C GLY A 15 -11.80 -7.56 12.55
N LEU A 16 -10.63 -7.83 11.96
CA LEU A 16 -10.49 -8.67 10.78
C LEU A 16 -11.00 -10.09 11.03
N ARG A 17 -10.61 -10.69 12.16
CA ARG A 17 -11.09 -12.02 12.54
C ARG A 17 -12.61 -12.06 12.61
N THR A 18 -13.22 -11.15 13.40
CA THR A 18 -14.68 -11.11 13.56
C THR A 18 -15.42 -10.97 12.23
N PHE A 19 -14.89 -10.14 11.34
CA PHE A 19 -15.47 -9.97 10.01
C PHE A 19 -15.31 -11.20 9.13
N LEU A 20 -14.11 -11.81 9.12
CA LEU A 20 -13.84 -12.96 8.26
C LEU A 20 -14.55 -14.24 8.75
N GLU A 21 -14.75 -14.40 10.04
CA GLU A 21 -15.48 -15.56 10.64
C GLU A 21 -16.97 -15.61 10.27
N VAL A 22 -17.57 -14.50 9.81
CA VAL A 22 -18.96 -14.50 9.29
C VAL A 22 -19.04 -14.87 7.80
N GLN A 23 -17.90 -15.07 7.14
CA GLN A 23 -17.86 -15.51 5.75
C GLN A 23 -17.81 -17.04 5.69
N ASP A 24 -18.80 -17.68 5.10
CA ASP A 24 -18.94 -19.15 5.07
C ASP A 24 -17.76 -19.89 4.44
N ASP A 25 -17.02 -19.23 3.57
CA ASP A 25 -15.92 -19.81 2.78
C ASP A 25 -14.52 -19.45 3.30
N ILE A 26 -14.41 -18.66 4.39
CA ILE A 26 -13.14 -18.20 4.97
C ILE A 26 -12.99 -18.74 6.40
N GLU A 27 -11.85 -19.36 6.68
CA GLU A 27 -11.49 -19.85 8.01
C GLU A 27 -10.20 -19.14 8.47
N VAL A 28 -10.24 -18.40 9.57
CA VAL A 28 -9.05 -17.81 10.18
C VAL A 28 -8.36 -18.87 11.02
N VAL A 29 -7.25 -19.41 10.50
CA VAL A 29 -6.52 -20.53 11.10
C VAL A 29 -5.45 -20.11 12.10
N GLY A 30 -5.08 -18.83 12.15
CA GLY A 30 -4.10 -18.31 13.09
C GLY A 30 -3.99 -16.79 13.06
N GLU A 31 -3.30 -16.27 14.08
CA GLU A 31 -2.98 -14.86 14.23
C GLU A 31 -1.53 -14.72 14.69
N ALA A 32 -0.80 -13.74 14.16
CA ALA A 32 0.57 -13.41 14.58
C ALA A 32 0.70 -11.91 14.83
N GLY A 33 1.53 -11.54 15.79
CA GLY A 33 1.78 -10.15 16.17
C GLY A 33 3.01 -9.52 15.53
N ASP A 34 3.82 -10.32 14.84
CA ASP A 34 5.00 -9.87 14.10
C ASP A 34 5.31 -10.79 12.92
N GLY A 35 6.26 -10.36 12.07
CA GLY A 35 6.61 -11.10 10.86
C GLY A 35 7.28 -12.45 11.13
N ALA A 36 8.07 -12.59 12.22
CA ALA A 36 8.76 -13.84 12.55
C ALA A 36 7.76 -14.90 13.01
N GLU A 37 6.83 -14.53 13.87
CA GLU A 37 5.71 -15.38 14.27
C GLU A 37 4.84 -15.74 13.07
N GLY A 38 4.55 -14.76 12.18
CA GLY A 38 3.80 -14.96 10.94
C GLY A 38 4.41 -16.02 10.04
N VAL A 39 5.74 -15.99 9.84
CA VAL A 39 6.47 -17.01 9.07
C VAL A 39 6.36 -18.38 9.74
N ALA A 40 6.60 -18.47 11.05
CA ALA A 40 6.55 -19.74 11.78
C ALA A 40 5.14 -20.36 11.72
N GLN A 41 4.09 -19.56 11.90
CA GLN A 41 2.70 -20.01 11.78
C GLN A 41 2.32 -20.41 10.35
N ALA A 42 2.78 -19.67 9.33
CA ALA A 42 2.54 -20.02 7.94
C ALA A 42 3.17 -21.37 7.56
N GLU A 43 4.35 -21.69 8.10
CA GLU A 43 5.00 -23.01 7.90
C GLU A 43 4.21 -24.15 8.58
N SER A 44 3.72 -23.93 9.81
CA SER A 44 3.05 -24.97 10.58
C SER A 44 1.60 -25.16 10.15
N LEU A 45 0.86 -24.08 9.90
CA LEU A 45 -0.56 -24.09 9.61
C LEU A 45 -0.88 -24.26 8.12
N ARG A 46 0.07 -23.97 7.23
CA ARG A 46 -0.10 -24.02 5.76
C ARG A 46 -1.38 -23.32 5.30
N PRO A 47 -1.53 -22.02 5.57
CA PRO A 47 -2.69 -21.27 5.10
C PRO A 47 -2.67 -21.13 3.57
N ASP A 48 -3.85 -20.91 2.98
CA ASP A 48 -3.99 -20.58 1.56
C ASP A 48 -3.58 -19.12 1.30
N VAL A 49 -3.98 -18.22 2.21
CA VAL A 49 -3.72 -16.78 2.14
C VAL A 49 -3.19 -16.27 3.47
N VAL A 50 -2.18 -15.41 3.41
CA VAL A 50 -1.67 -14.64 4.55
C VAL A 50 -2.06 -13.18 4.33
N LEU A 51 -2.85 -12.61 5.24
CA LEU A 51 -3.03 -11.15 5.34
C LEU A 51 -1.89 -10.60 6.19
N MET A 52 -1.05 -9.76 5.62
CA MET A 52 0.17 -9.30 6.27
C MET A 52 0.28 -7.78 6.28
N ASP A 53 0.40 -7.21 7.46
CA ASP A 53 0.82 -5.82 7.58
C ASP A 53 2.28 -5.65 7.17
N ILE A 54 2.62 -4.48 6.65
CA ILE A 54 4.01 -4.15 6.28
C ILE A 54 4.79 -3.73 7.51
N LYS A 55 4.26 -2.78 8.29
CA LYS A 55 4.95 -2.21 9.43
C LYS A 55 4.67 -2.97 10.71
N MET A 56 5.61 -3.78 11.10
CA MET A 56 5.58 -4.50 12.36
C MET A 56 6.93 -4.39 13.07
N PRO A 57 6.97 -4.39 14.41
CA PRO A 57 8.21 -4.39 15.16
C PRO A 57 9.00 -5.70 14.91
N GLY A 58 10.32 -5.60 14.97
CA GLY A 58 11.18 -6.77 14.74
C GLY A 58 11.29 -7.12 13.26
N THR A 59 10.66 -8.21 12.83
CA THR A 59 10.62 -8.62 11.42
C THR A 59 9.45 -7.93 10.73
N ASP A 60 9.73 -7.04 9.78
CA ASP A 60 8.67 -6.39 9.00
C ASP A 60 8.01 -7.32 7.98
N GLY A 61 6.86 -6.89 7.42
CA GLY A 61 6.08 -7.73 6.51
C GLY A 61 6.80 -8.03 5.18
N ILE A 62 7.69 -7.17 4.71
CA ILE A 62 8.48 -7.41 3.49
C ILE A 62 9.56 -8.45 3.76
N GLU A 63 10.21 -8.36 4.91
CA GLU A 63 11.20 -9.36 5.33
C GLU A 63 10.54 -10.73 5.57
N ALA A 64 9.38 -10.76 6.24
CA ALA A 64 8.60 -11.97 6.43
C ALA A 64 8.18 -12.61 5.10
N LEU A 65 7.72 -11.78 4.14
CA LEU A 65 7.37 -12.24 2.80
C LEU A 65 8.57 -12.87 2.06
N ARG A 66 9.76 -12.26 2.13
CA ARG A 66 10.98 -12.83 1.55
C ARG A 66 11.31 -14.18 2.17
N LYS A 67 11.24 -14.30 3.49
CA LYS A 67 11.45 -15.58 4.19
C LYS A 67 10.46 -16.65 3.75
N LEU A 68 9.17 -16.31 3.58
CA LEU A 68 8.18 -17.26 3.05
C LEU A 68 8.54 -17.73 1.64
N ARG A 69 9.06 -16.84 0.79
CA ARG A 69 9.52 -17.22 -0.57
C ARG A 69 10.77 -18.08 -0.54
N GLU A 70 11.74 -17.78 0.30
CA GLU A 70 12.94 -18.60 0.50
C GLU A 70 12.61 -20.02 0.97
N LEU A 71 11.59 -20.16 1.84
CA LEU A 71 11.07 -21.44 2.30
C LEU A 71 10.15 -22.15 1.27
N ALA A 72 9.97 -21.57 0.10
CA ALA A 72 9.05 -22.05 -0.93
C ALA A 72 7.63 -22.30 -0.38
N ASN A 73 7.19 -21.48 0.59
CA ASN A 73 5.85 -21.57 1.14
C ASN A 73 4.81 -21.22 0.07
N PRO A 74 3.78 -22.08 -0.17
CA PRO A 74 2.82 -21.88 -1.26
C PRO A 74 1.78 -20.79 -0.98
N ALA A 75 1.68 -20.31 0.27
CA ALA A 75 0.68 -19.32 0.66
C ALA A 75 0.76 -18.05 -0.19
N LYS A 76 -0.39 -17.54 -0.58
CA LYS A 76 -0.50 -16.25 -1.25
C LYS A 76 -0.48 -15.15 -0.19
N VAL A 77 0.37 -14.15 -0.37
CA VAL A 77 0.47 -13.05 0.59
C VAL A 77 -0.25 -11.81 0.03
N LEU A 78 -1.32 -11.40 0.73
CA LEU A 78 -2.03 -10.15 0.48
C LEU A 78 -1.58 -9.14 1.54
N ILE A 79 -0.95 -8.07 1.10
CA ILE A 79 -0.50 -7.00 1.98
C ILE A 79 -1.69 -6.15 2.41
N VAL A 80 -1.78 -5.87 3.71
CA VAL A 80 -2.74 -4.95 4.28
C VAL A 80 -1.97 -3.76 4.84
N THR A 81 -2.16 -2.57 4.30
CA THR A 81 -1.31 -1.40 4.60
C THR A 81 -2.12 -0.14 4.87
N SER A 82 -1.57 0.80 5.63
CA SER A 82 -2.18 2.12 5.76
C SER A 82 -1.87 2.98 4.52
N PHE A 83 -2.73 3.97 4.24
CA PHE A 83 -2.55 4.89 3.11
C PHE A 83 -1.22 5.64 3.13
N THR A 84 -0.64 5.83 4.31
CA THR A 84 0.65 6.51 4.50
C THR A 84 1.85 5.65 4.08
N GLU A 85 1.65 4.38 3.76
CA GLU A 85 2.71 3.40 3.46
C GLU A 85 2.84 3.05 1.97
N GLN A 86 2.30 3.88 1.08
CA GLN A 86 2.34 3.64 -0.37
C GLN A 86 3.75 3.35 -0.92
N ARG A 87 4.79 3.92 -0.32
CA ARG A 87 6.19 3.69 -0.74
C ARG A 87 6.65 2.24 -0.56
N THR A 88 5.98 1.47 0.30
CA THR A 88 6.35 0.09 0.60
C THR A 88 5.60 -0.93 -0.26
N VAL A 89 4.55 -0.50 -0.97
CA VAL A 89 3.74 -1.39 -1.82
C VAL A 89 4.56 -1.98 -2.98
N VAL A 90 5.30 -1.15 -3.72
CA VAL A 90 6.15 -1.63 -4.84
C VAL A 90 7.24 -2.60 -4.36
N PRO A 91 8.01 -2.30 -3.30
CA PRO A 91 8.93 -3.27 -2.69
C PRO A 91 8.27 -4.58 -2.27
N ALA A 92 7.05 -4.55 -1.69
CA ALA A 92 6.32 -5.75 -1.29
C ALA A 92 5.91 -6.61 -2.50
N LEU A 93 5.40 -5.99 -3.56
CA LEU A 93 5.05 -6.70 -4.81
C LEU A 93 6.28 -7.34 -5.46
N ARG A 94 7.42 -6.65 -5.45
CA ARG A 94 8.69 -7.22 -5.94
C ARG A 94 9.20 -8.37 -5.07
N ALA A 95 8.93 -8.34 -3.79
CA ALA A 95 9.23 -9.44 -2.88
C ALA A 95 8.28 -10.63 -3.08
N GLY A 96 7.27 -10.50 -3.95
CA GLY A 96 6.37 -11.59 -4.35
C GLY A 96 5.00 -11.54 -3.68
N ALA A 97 4.54 -10.37 -3.16
CA ALA A 97 3.15 -10.23 -2.72
C ALA A 97 2.18 -10.46 -3.89
N SER A 98 1.06 -11.13 -3.62
CA SER A 98 0.01 -11.40 -4.60
C SER A 98 -0.91 -10.20 -4.83
N GLY A 99 -0.78 -9.16 -4.01
CA GLY A 99 -1.55 -7.93 -4.10
C GLY A 99 -1.45 -7.12 -2.81
N TYR A 100 -2.17 -6.01 -2.78
CA TYR A 100 -2.30 -5.21 -1.57
C TYR A 100 -3.69 -4.60 -1.47
N VAL A 101 -4.10 -4.28 -0.24
CA VAL A 101 -5.30 -3.53 0.10
C VAL A 101 -4.97 -2.51 1.20
N TYR A 102 -5.74 -1.43 1.27
CA TYR A 102 -5.62 -0.48 2.36
C TYR A 102 -6.44 -0.93 3.58
N LYS A 103 -5.97 -0.59 4.80
CA LYS A 103 -6.66 -0.93 6.06
C LYS A 103 -8.05 -0.28 6.22
N ASP A 104 -8.32 0.77 5.44
CA ASP A 104 -9.62 1.47 5.39
C ASP A 104 -10.54 0.96 4.27
N VAL A 105 -10.18 -0.15 3.61
CA VAL A 105 -11.03 -0.79 2.61
C VAL A 105 -12.32 -1.30 3.24
N ASP A 106 -13.39 -1.25 2.45
CA ASP A 106 -14.67 -1.86 2.85
C ASP A 106 -14.49 -3.35 3.14
N PRO A 107 -15.08 -3.87 4.23
CA PRO A 107 -14.93 -5.27 4.61
C PRO A 107 -15.30 -6.26 3.49
N ASP A 108 -16.39 -6.04 2.76
CA ASP A 108 -16.79 -6.92 1.66
C ASP A 108 -15.78 -6.89 0.50
N ALA A 109 -15.18 -5.72 0.23
CA ALA A 109 -14.12 -5.60 -0.75
C ALA A 109 -12.84 -6.34 -0.30
N LEU A 110 -12.53 -6.36 1.02
CA LEU A 110 -11.43 -7.17 1.56
C LEU A 110 -11.68 -8.66 1.35
N ALA A 111 -12.87 -9.16 1.67
CA ALA A 111 -13.23 -10.57 1.42
C ALA A 111 -13.13 -10.92 -0.07
N GLY A 112 -13.58 -10.02 -0.96
CA GLY A 112 -13.42 -10.14 -2.41
C GLY A 112 -11.95 -10.21 -2.83
N ALA A 113 -11.08 -9.37 -2.23
CA ALA A 113 -9.65 -9.37 -2.48
C ALA A 113 -8.99 -10.69 -2.07
N ILE A 114 -9.34 -11.22 -0.90
CA ILE A 114 -8.84 -12.52 -0.41
C ILE A 114 -9.21 -13.64 -1.38
N ARG A 115 -10.47 -13.70 -1.83
CA ARG A 115 -10.95 -14.70 -2.82
C ARG A 115 -10.20 -14.59 -4.15
N SER A 116 -9.99 -13.38 -4.64
CA SER A 116 -9.25 -13.14 -5.89
C SER A 116 -7.80 -13.61 -5.80
N VAL A 117 -7.12 -13.29 -4.70
CA VAL A 117 -5.75 -13.74 -4.45
C VAL A 117 -5.67 -15.26 -4.30
N HIS A 118 -6.61 -15.87 -3.57
CA HIS A 118 -6.71 -17.33 -3.46
C HIS A 118 -6.88 -17.99 -4.83
N ALA A 119 -7.71 -17.43 -5.71
CA ALA A 119 -7.89 -17.90 -7.09
C ALA A 119 -6.66 -17.70 -7.99
N GLY A 120 -5.60 -17.04 -7.50
CA GLY A 120 -4.36 -16.82 -8.24
C GLY A 120 -4.30 -15.50 -9.01
N HIS A 121 -5.27 -14.62 -8.86
CA HIS A 121 -5.21 -13.29 -9.45
C HIS A 121 -4.27 -12.39 -8.67
N VAL A 122 -3.56 -11.52 -9.37
CA VAL A 122 -2.74 -10.46 -8.76
C VAL A 122 -3.56 -9.19 -8.68
N LEU A 123 -3.70 -8.65 -7.47
CA LEU A 123 -4.45 -7.42 -7.23
C LEU A 123 -3.51 -6.22 -7.30
N LEU A 124 -3.55 -5.49 -8.40
CA LEU A 124 -2.77 -4.28 -8.63
C LEU A 124 -3.70 -3.12 -9.00
N GLN A 125 -3.49 -1.99 -8.37
CA GLN A 125 -4.07 -0.74 -8.86
C GLN A 125 -3.26 -0.21 -10.06
N PRO A 126 -3.89 0.45 -11.04
CA PRO A 126 -3.21 0.93 -12.26
C PRO A 126 -1.97 1.79 -11.98
N GLU A 127 -2.03 2.62 -10.93
CA GLU A 127 -0.94 3.50 -10.53
C GLU A 127 0.30 2.73 -10.10
N VAL A 128 0.10 1.61 -9.39
CA VAL A 128 1.19 0.74 -8.92
C VAL A 128 1.72 -0.13 -10.04
N ALA A 129 0.85 -0.60 -10.94
CA ALA A 129 1.27 -1.34 -12.12
C ALA A 129 2.21 -0.50 -13.00
N GLY A 130 1.89 0.78 -13.22
CA GLY A 130 2.77 1.72 -13.91
C GLY A 130 4.13 1.89 -13.24
N ALA A 131 4.17 2.00 -11.90
CA ALA A 131 5.41 2.14 -11.13
C ALA A 131 6.28 0.86 -11.15
N LEU A 132 5.68 -0.32 -11.24
CA LEU A 132 6.39 -1.59 -11.42
C LEU A 132 7.07 -1.66 -12.79
N LEU A 133 6.35 -1.30 -13.86
CA LEU A 133 6.85 -1.35 -15.23
C LEU A 133 7.93 -0.31 -15.50
N ALA A 134 7.80 0.90 -14.94
CA ALA A 134 8.74 1.99 -15.17
C ALA A 134 10.15 1.74 -14.61
N GLN A 135 10.34 0.73 -13.75
CA GLN A 135 11.64 0.41 -13.13
C GLN A 135 12.33 -0.82 -13.75
N ASP A 136 11.67 -1.53 -14.67
CA ASP A 136 12.28 -2.68 -15.38
C ASP A 136 13.03 -2.27 -16.65
N ASP A 137 13.16 -0.97 -16.95
CA ASP A 137 13.97 -0.48 -18.06
C ASP A 137 15.45 -0.42 -17.63
N PRO A 138 16.33 -1.29 -18.14
CA PRO A 138 17.75 -1.35 -17.75
C PRO A 138 18.54 -0.09 -18.13
N HIS A 139 17.95 0.84 -18.85
CA HIS A 139 18.55 2.14 -19.21
C HIS A 139 18.14 3.30 -18.29
N SER A 140 17.21 3.05 -17.34
CA SER A 140 16.88 4.02 -16.29
C SER A 140 17.84 3.86 -15.11
N GLY A 141 19.09 4.11 -15.34
CA GLY A 141 20.08 4.25 -14.29
C GLY A 141 19.65 5.36 -13.34
N ASN A 142 19.39 4.96 -12.10
CA ASN A 142 19.33 5.84 -10.94
C ASN A 142 18.43 7.09 -11.07
N GLY A 143 17.13 6.88 -11.37
CA GLY A 143 16.17 7.95 -11.49
C GLY A 143 14.85 7.63 -10.82
N ARG A 144 14.67 8.06 -9.55
CA ARG A 144 13.34 8.37 -9.04
C ARG A 144 12.65 9.19 -10.13
N SER A 145 11.46 8.77 -10.61
CA SER A 145 10.67 9.64 -11.46
C SER A 145 10.29 10.86 -10.61
N THR A 146 11.17 11.86 -10.62
CA THR A 146 10.98 13.15 -9.98
C THR A 146 10.02 14.03 -10.78
N THR A 147 9.58 13.55 -11.95
CA THR A 147 8.62 14.25 -12.79
C THR A 147 7.22 14.12 -12.25
N LEU A 148 6.68 15.24 -11.82
CA LEU A 148 5.26 15.36 -11.49
C LEU A 148 4.43 15.16 -12.77
N THR A 149 3.28 14.53 -12.63
CA THR A 149 2.28 14.55 -13.70
C THR A 149 1.76 15.98 -13.88
N GLU A 150 1.18 16.30 -15.02
CA GLU A 150 0.55 17.60 -15.28
C GLU A 150 -0.42 17.97 -14.15
N ARG A 151 -1.23 17.02 -13.71
CA ARG A 151 -2.21 17.21 -12.63
C ARG A 151 -1.57 17.45 -11.26
N GLU A 152 -0.48 16.77 -10.96
CA GLU A 152 0.29 17.01 -9.74
C GLU A 152 0.99 18.37 -9.77
N SER A 153 1.46 18.82 -10.93
CA SER A 153 2.04 20.15 -11.11
C SER A 153 0.99 21.24 -10.89
N GLU A 154 -0.22 21.09 -11.43
CA GLU A 154 -1.33 22.03 -11.19
C GLU A 154 -1.70 22.09 -9.70
N VAL A 155 -1.79 20.93 -9.03
CA VAL A 155 -2.05 20.88 -7.58
C VAL A 155 -0.93 21.55 -6.80
N LEU A 156 0.32 21.31 -7.18
CA LEU A 156 1.50 21.89 -6.50
C LEU A 156 1.56 23.42 -6.66
N ALA A 157 1.24 23.95 -7.83
CA ALA A 157 1.13 25.40 -8.06
C ALA A 157 0.08 26.03 -7.13
N LEU A 158 -1.09 25.43 -7.03
CA LEU A 158 -2.15 25.91 -6.12
C LEU A 158 -1.79 25.75 -4.63
N ILE A 159 -0.91 24.80 -4.28
CA ILE A 159 -0.34 24.70 -2.93
C ILE A 159 0.61 25.87 -2.66
N ALA A 160 1.41 26.26 -3.64
CA ALA A 160 2.31 27.42 -3.53
C ALA A 160 1.53 28.72 -3.35
N ASP A 161 0.37 28.85 -3.97
CA ASP A 161 -0.59 29.98 -3.78
C ASP A 161 -1.29 29.94 -2.40
N GLY A 162 -0.98 28.99 -1.53
CA GLY A 162 -1.56 28.88 -0.20
C GLY A 162 -2.98 28.31 -0.17
N ARG A 163 -3.50 27.75 -1.27
CA ARG A 163 -4.87 27.21 -1.36
C ARG A 163 -5.05 25.98 -0.49
N SER A 164 -6.16 25.88 0.23
CA SER A 164 -6.57 24.67 0.96
C SER A 164 -6.98 23.54 -0.01
N ASN A 165 -7.01 22.28 0.45
CA ASN A 165 -7.46 21.15 -0.37
C ASN A 165 -8.88 21.35 -0.93
N ARG A 166 -9.76 22.02 -0.16
CA ARG A 166 -11.12 22.35 -0.59
C ARG A 166 -11.15 23.38 -1.72
N GLU A 167 -10.28 24.38 -1.68
CA GLU A 167 -10.16 25.40 -2.73
C GLU A 167 -9.53 24.81 -3.99
N ILE A 168 -8.50 23.96 -3.84
CA ILE A 168 -7.91 23.23 -4.95
C ILE A 168 -8.92 22.29 -5.60
N ALA A 169 -9.71 21.56 -4.80
CA ALA A 169 -10.79 20.71 -5.29
C ALA A 169 -11.80 21.47 -6.15
N ARG A 170 -12.19 22.67 -5.72
CA ARG A 170 -13.10 23.54 -6.48
C ARG A 170 -12.44 24.06 -7.77
N ALA A 171 -11.19 24.54 -7.68
CA ALA A 171 -10.46 25.08 -8.83
C ALA A 171 -10.26 24.05 -9.93
N LEU A 172 -9.97 22.81 -9.56
CA LEU A 172 -9.64 21.72 -10.47
C LEU A 172 -10.82 20.78 -10.77
N VAL A 173 -12.01 21.08 -10.25
CA VAL A 173 -13.22 20.23 -10.39
C VAL A 173 -12.99 18.80 -9.93
N LEU A 174 -12.39 18.65 -8.74
CA LEU A 174 -12.07 17.37 -8.09
C LEU A 174 -12.80 17.21 -6.76
N SER A 175 -12.77 16.00 -6.19
CA SER A 175 -13.11 15.79 -4.79
C SER A 175 -11.95 16.19 -3.87
N GLU A 176 -12.24 16.62 -2.62
CA GLU A 176 -11.18 16.87 -1.63
C GLU A 176 -10.34 15.62 -1.35
N LYS A 177 -10.94 14.42 -1.43
CA LYS A 177 -10.25 13.15 -1.28
C LYS A 177 -9.21 12.96 -2.40
N THR A 178 -9.58 13.27 -3.65
CA THR A 178 -8.67 13.20 -4.81
C THR A 178 -7.50 14.17 -4.66
N VAL A 179 -7.78 15.41 -4.20
CA VAL A 179 -6.71 16.40 -3.95
C VAL A 179 -5.75 15.91 -2.85
N LYS A 180 -6.25 15.32 -1.75
CA LYS A 180 -5.40 14.73 -0.70
C LYS A 180 -4.48 13.66 -1.28
N THR A 181 -4.97 12.83 -2.19
CA THR A 181 -4.16 11.82 -2.89
C THR A 181 -3.05 12.46 -3.71
N HIS A 182 -3.37 13.49 -4.52
CA HIS A 182 -2.35 14.20 -5.29
C HIS A 182 -1.29 14.86 -4.39
N VAL A 183 -1.71 15.49 -3.29
CA VAL A 183 -0.76 16.08 -2.32
C VAL A 183 0.18 15.02 -1.75
N SER A 184 -0.34 13.87 -1.33
CA SER A 184 0.49 12.76 -0.83
C SER A 184 1.48 12.28 -1.89
N ASN A 185 1.05 12.12 -3.14
CA ASN A 185 1.91 11.70 -4.24
C ASN A 185 3.02 12.73 -4.55
N ILE A 186 2.70 14.04 -4.52
CA ILE A 186 3.66 15.13 -4.70
C ILE A 186 4.73 15.08 -3.61
N LEU A 187 4.32 15.00 -2.33
CA LEU A 187 5.25 14.91 -1.20
C LEU A 187 6.17 13.70 -1.34
N MET A 188 5.60 12.57 -1.76
CA MET A 188 6.35 11.34 -2.00
C MET A 188 7.35 11.50 -3.15
N LYS A 189 6.94 12.02 -4.31
CA LYS A 189 7.79 12.14 -5.51
C LYS A 189 8.93 13.12 -5.32
N LEU A 190 8.69 14.20 -4.58
CA LEU A 190 9.67 15.25 -4.33
C LEU A 190 10.48 15.02 -3.03
N ASP A 191 10.21 13.94 -2.29
CA ASP A 191 10.85 13.60 -1.01
C ASP A 191 10.70 14.69 0.05
N LEU A 192 9.49 15.25 0.16
CA LEU A 192 9.16 16.34 1.07
C LEU A 192 8.36 15.82 2.28
N ALA A 193 8.66 16.35 3.46
CA ALA A 193 8.04 15.88 4.70
C ALA A 193 6.60 16.37 4.88
N ASP A 194 6.29 17.57 4.39
CA ASP A 194 4.99 18.19 4.59
C ASP A 194 4.60 19.18 3.48
N ARG A 195 3.37 19.69 3.57
CA ARG A 195 2.79 20.64 2.63
C ARG A 195 3.55 21.96 2.58
N THR A 196 4.11 22.41 3.69
CA THR A 196 4.89 23.66 3.77
C THR A 196 6.16 23.54 2.94
N GLN A 197 6.83 22.39 3.03
CA GLN A 197 7.98 22.09 2.20
C GLN A 197 7.61 22.01 0.72
N ALA A 198 6.42 21.49 0.39
CA ALA A 198 5.92 21.46 -0.99
C ALA A 198 5.71 22.89 -1.55
N ALA A 199 5.10 23.76 -0.76
CA ALA A 199 4.93 25.17 -1.15
C ALA A 199 6.27 25.87 -1.38
N LEU A 200 7.22 25.73 -0.45
CA LEU A 200 8.57 26.31 -0.59
C LEU A 200 9.32 25.73 -1.78
N TRP A 201 9.18 24.45 -2.05
CA TRP A 201 9.80 23.79 -3.21
C TRP A 201 9.24 24.36 -4.51
N ALA A 202 7.93 24.54 -4.62
CA ALA A 202 7.26 25.09 -5.81
C ALA A 202 7.71 26.53 -6.11
N VAL A 203 7.77 27.38 -5.07
CA VAL A 203 8.28 28.76 -5.20
C VAL A 203 9.73 28.79 -5.71
N ARG A 204 10.60 27.94 -5.16
CA ARG A 204 12.02 27.85 -5.59
C ARG A 204 12.19 27.38 -7.02
N HIS A 205 11.26 26.62 -7.57
CA HIS A 205 11.31 26.06 -8.92
C HIS A 205 10.43 26.83 -9.93
N GLY A 206 9.92 28.00 -9.53
CA GLY A 206 9.20 28.89 -10.44
C GLY A 206 7.82 28.38 -10.88
N LEU A 207 7.14 27.59 -10.04
CA LEU A 207 5.79 27.08 -10.29
C LEU A 207 4.68 28.03 -9.76
N THR A 208 5.04 29.21 -9.32
CA THR A 208 4.12 30.31 -8.97
C THR A 208 4.18 31.38 -10.04
N ASP A 209 3.01 31.90 -10.46
CA ASP A 209 2.92 33.13 -11.27
C ASP A 209 3.43 34.34 -10.50
#